data_3b89e993fd022b4bdcb007e1bc18964a
#
_entry.id   3b89e993fd022b4bdcb007e1bc18964a
#
_cell.length_a   1.000
_cell.length_b   1.000
_cell.length_c   1.000
_cell.angle_alpha   90.00
_cell.angle_beta   90.00
_cell.angle_gamma   90.00
#
_symmetry.space_group_name_H-M   'P 1'
#
loop_
_entity.id
_entity.type
_entity.pdbx_description
1 polymer ?
#
loop_
_entity_poly.entity_id
_entity_poly.type
_entity_poly.pdbx_seq_one_letter_code
_entity_poly.pdbx_strand_id
1 'polypeptide(L)'
;MSYTLELLTQIAAGFAKEFGKNCEIVVHDLYAEDLEHSIVHIENGHITNRQIGGSSSRIVLKTLDALKKHPDSLTDHLGYLTKTANGQILKSSTMYIKDESGEVHYLPSINYDITDLMHFDQVIKTMIESEEAEKDKQPEQIVTNVNDLLDNLIEQSVALVGKPAALMNKEEKITAIQFLNEAGAFLITKSGDKVSKYFGISKFTLYSYIDVNGKAKQGEGDSEKAEN
;
A
#
# COMPACT_ATOMS: atom_id res chain seq x y z
N MET A 1 -20.07 -12.41 -35.28
CA MET A 1 -20.52 -11.00 -35.13
C MET A 1 -19.35 -10.12 -35.53
N SER A 2 -19.46 -9.41 -36.66
CA SER A 2 -18.41 -8.49 -37.08
C SER A 2 -18.44 -7.24 -36.19
N TYR A 3 -17.38 -6.96 -35.49
CA TYR A 3 -17.23 -5.71 -34.72
C TYR A 3 -16.88 -4.61 -35.72
N THR A 4 -17.79 -3.68 -35.92
CA THR A 4 -17.58 -2.56 -36.84
C THR A 4 -16.74 -1.47 -36.17
N LEU A 5 -15.98 -0.71 -36.95
CA LEU A 5 -15.29 0.49 -36.47
C LEU A 5 -16.26 1.46 -35.76
N GLU A 6 -17.50 1.54 -36.25
CA GLU A 6 -18.55 2.36 -35.65
C GLU A 6 -18.83 1.96 -34.18
N LEU A 7 -18.92 0.67 -33.85
CA LEU A 7 -19.11 0.20 -32.49
C LEU A 7 -17.92 0.58 -31.61
N LEU A 8 -16.69 0.37 -32.11
CA LEU A 8 -15.47 0.72 -31.37
C LEU A 8 -15.38 2.22 -31.12
N THR A 9 -15.74 3.05 -32.09
CA THR A 9 -15.80 4.50 -31.98
C THR A 9 -16.81 4.94 -30.93
N GLN A 10 -18.02 4.33 -30.94
CA GLN A 10 -19.06 4.66 -29.97
C GLN A 10 -18.62 4.31 -28.54
N ILE A 11 -18.01 3.14 -28.36
CA ILE A 11 -17.46 2.73 -27.06
C ILE A 11 -16.33 3.67 -26.61
N ALA A 12 -15.41 4.02 -27.53
CA ALA A 12 -14.30 4.93 -27.25
C ALA A 12 -14.81 6.31 -26.76
N ALA A 13 -15.79 6.88 -27.44
CA ALA A 13 -16.39 8.16 -27.04
C ALA A 13 -17.06 8.08 -25.67
N GLY A 14 -17.77 6.98 -25.38
CA GLY A 14 -18.39 6.73 -24.07
C GLY A 14 -17.34 6.68 -22.94
N PHE A 15 -16.30 5.90 -23.10
CA PHE A 15 -15.22 5.82 -22.11
C PHE A 15 -14.46 7.13 -21.93
N ALA A 16 -14.13 7.81 -23.03
CA ALA A 16 -13.45 9.11 -22.96
C ALA A 16 -14.29 10.14 -22.21
N LYS A 17 -15.61 10.11 -22.36
CA LYS A 17 -16.52 11.00 -21.64
C LYS A 17 -16.62 10.66 -20.15
N GLU A 18 -16.71 9.37 -19.81
CA GLU A 18 -16.84 8.89 -18.43
C GLU A 18 -15.57 9.17 -17.62
N PHE A 19 -14.40 8.83 -18.16
CA PHE A 19 -13.10 8.99 -17.47
C PHE A 19 -12.45 10.36 -17.68
N GLY A 20 -13.05 11.22 -18.51
CA GLY A 20 -12.64 12.60 -18.71
C GLY A 20 -11.36 12.77 -19.53
N LYS A 21 -10.81 13.99 -19.49
CA LYS A 21 -9.69 14.44 -20.35
C LYS A 21 -8.38 13.68 -20.16
N ASN A 22 -8.23 12.98 -19.05
CA ASN A 22 -7.02 12.20 -18.75
C ASN A 22 -7.06 10.78 -19.33
N CYS A 23 -8.13 10.40 -20.03
CA CYS A 23 -8.30 9.09 -20.66
C CYS A 23 -8.26 9.22 -22.17
N GLU A 24 -7.14 8.85 -22.77
CA GLU A 24 -7.02 8.71 -24.23
C GLU A 24 -7.50 7.33 -24.64
N ILE A 25 -8.29 7.25 -25.70
CA ILE A 25 -8.64 6.00 -26.36
C ILE A 25 -8.28 6.12 -27.81
N VAL A 26 -7.48 5.22 -28.31
CA VAL A 26 -7.02 5.17 -29.68
C VAL A 26 -7.37 3.83 -30.31
N VAL A 27 -7.88 3.84 -31.54
CA VAL A 27 -8.17 2.64 -32.32
C VAL A 27 -7.24 2.61 -33.53
N HIS A 28 -6.43 1.57 -33.63
CA HIS A 28 -5.61 1.29 -34.80
C HIS A 28 -6.29 0.26 -35.68
N ASP A 29 -6.23 0.48 -37.00
CA ASP A 29 -6.58 -0.49 -38.03
C ASP A 29 -5.30 -1.16 -38.54
N LEU A 30 -5.21 -2.50 -38.43
CA LEU A 30 -4.04 -3.25 -38.89
C LEU A 30 -4.06 -3.56 -40.38
N TYR A 31 -5.20 -3.37 -41.03
CA TYR A 31 -5.36 -3.52 -42.48
C TYR A 31 -5.24 -2.19 -43.22
N ALA A 32 -4.89 -1.10 -42.54
CA ALA A 32 -4.58 0.17 -43.18
C ALA A 32 -3.48 -0.05 -44.26
N GLU A 33 -3.63 0.59 -45.40
CA GLU A 33 -2.65 0.50 -46.51
C GLU A 33 -1.24 0.92 -46.10
N ASP A 34 -1.16 1.84 -45.13
CA ASP A 34 0.07 2.34 -44.56
C ASP A 34 -0.04 2.36 -43.00
N LEU A 35 0.89 1.65 -42.37
CA LEU A 35 0.99 1.61 -40.91
C LEU A 35 1.37 2.94 -40.28
N GLU A 36 1.93 3.86 -41.07
CA GLU A 36 2.18 5.24 -40.62
C GLU A 36 0.88 6.02 -40.42
N HIS A 37 -0.26 5.52 -40.97
CA HIS A 37 -1.58 6.12 -40.88
C HIS A 37 -2.60 5.16 -40.23
N SER A 38 -2.19 4.30 -39.32
CA SER A 38 -3.02 3.26 -38.74
C SER A 38 -4.09 3.77 -37.76
N ILE A 39 -3.99 4.99 -37.22
CA ILE A 39 -4.96 5.54 -36.29
C ILE A 39 -6.24 5.95 -37.04
N VAL A 40 -7.29 5.16 -36.85
CA VAL A 40 -8.60 5.43 -37.48
C VAL A 40 -9.59 6.15 -36.58
N HIS A 41 -9.36 6.10 -35.26
CA HIS A 41 -10.14 6.87 -34.28
C HIS A 41 -9.28 7.19 -33.05
N ILE A 42 -9.50 8.36 -32.46
CA ILE A 42 -8.84 8.76 -31.21
C ILE A 42 -9.70 9.78 -30.45
N GLU A 43 -9.80 9.55 -29.15
CA GLU A 43 -10.36 10.48 -28.16
C GLU A 43 -9.24 10.95 -27.23
N ASN A 44 -9.26 12.23 -26.85
CA ASN A 44 -8.27 12.86 -25.97
C ASN A 44 -6.80 12.67 -26.42
N GLY A 45 -6.56 12.68 -27.73
CA GLY A 45 -5.23 12.48 -28.31
C GLY A 45 -4.13 13.44 -27.87
N HIS A 46 -4.50 14.51 -27.16
CA HIS A 46 -3.55 15.46 -26.55
C HIS A 46 -2.63 14.81 -25.50
N ILE A 47 -3.05 13.71 -24.86
CA ILE A 47 -2.25 13.00 -23.85
C ILE A 47 -0.95 12.47 -24.43
N THR A 48 -1.02 11.87 -25.62
CA THR A 48 0.15 11.32 -26.29
C THR A 48 0.59 12.15 -27.50
N ASN A 49 -0.08 13.27 -27.74
CA ASN A 49 0.14 14.14 -28.92
C ASN A 49 -0.08 13.40 -30.25
N ARG A 50 -1.11 12.55 -30.31
CA ARG A 50 -1.52 11.78 -31.50
C ARG A 50 -2.83 12.30 -32.08
N GLN A 51 -3.09 11.99 -33.33
CA GLN A 51 -4.31 12.38 -34.05
C GLN A 51 -4.72 11.28 -35.05
N ILE A 52 -5.94 11.35 -35.56
CA ILE A 52 -6.42 10.47 -36.63
C ILE A 52 -5.46 10.58 -37.81
N GLY A 53 -5.16 9.45 -38.45
CA GLY A 53 -4.18 9.37 -39.52
C GLY A 53 -2.73 9.47 -39.04
N GLY A 54 -2.49 9.42 -37.75
CA GLY A 54 -1.14 9.37 -37.18
C GLY A 54 -0.52 7.99 -37.24
N SER A 55 0.80 7.96 -37.01
CA SER A 55 1.60 6.74 -37.14
C SER A 55 1.31 5.71 -36.05
N SER A 56 1.59 4.45 -36.39
CA SER A 56 1.52 3.31 -35.49
C SER A 56 2.44 3.48 -34.28
N SER A 57 1.95 3.02 -33.13
CA SER A 57 2.77 2.94 -31.92
C SER A 57 3.67 1.72 -31.94
N ARG A 58 4.67 1.70 -31.04
CA ARG A 58 5.55 0.52 -30.88
C ARG A 58 4.76 -0.76 -30.59
N ILE A 59 3.59 -0.67 -29.95
CA ILE A 59 2.73 -1.84 -29.67
C ILE A 59 2.17 -2.41 -30.98
N VAL A 60 1.75 -1.57 -31.93
CA VAL A 60 1.26 -2.02 -33.24
C VAL A 60 2.35 -2.80 -33.99
N LEU A 61 3.57 -2.27 -34.04
CA LEU A 61 4.70 -2.94 -34.69
C LEU A 61 5.03 -4.28 -34.04
N LYS A 62 5.00 -4.35 -32.71
CA LYS A 62 5.20 -5.62 -31.97
C LYS A 62 4.07 -6.60 -32.25
N THR A 63 2.84 -6.14 -32.33
CA THR A 63 1.68 -6.99 -32.64
C THR A 63 1.79 -7.59 -34.01
N LEU A 64 2.16 -6.80 -35.02
CA LEU A 64 2.36 -7.31 -36.39
C LEU A 64 3.50 -8.32 -36.49
N ASP A 65 4.59 -8.10 -35.75
CA ASP A 65 5.68 -9.07 -35.69
C ASP A 65 5.24 -10.37 -35.00
N ALA A 66 4.45 -10.26 -33.91
CA ALA A 66 3.93 -11.41 -33.21
C ALA A 66 2.90 -12.20 -34.06
N LEU A 67 2.00 -11.49 -34.76
CA LEU A 67 1.06 -12.11 -35.69
C LEU A 67 1.76 -12.93 -36.80
N LYS A 68 2.88 -12.43 -37.29
CA LYS A 68 3.67 -13.15 -38.31
C LYS A 68 4.33 -14.42 -37.76
N LYS A 69 4.70 -14.42 -36.48
CA LYS A 69 5.47 -15.53 -35.87
C LYS A 69 4.55 -16.55 -35.17
N HIS A 70 3.55 -16.10 -34.49
CA HIS A 70 2.67 -16.90 -33.62
C HIS A 70 1.25 -16.32 -33.57
N PRO A 71 0.42 -16.45 -34.61
CA PRO A 71 -0.90 -15.79 -34.68
C PRO A 71 -1.85 -16.18 -33.57
N ASP A 72 -1.75 -17.41 -33.05
CA ASP A 72 -2.63 -17.94 -32.01
C ASP A 72 -2.22 -17.55 -30.57
N SER A 73 -1.06 -16.91 -30.39
CA SER A 73 -0.51 -16.61 -29.07
C SER A 73 -0.85 -15.21 -28.56
N LEU A 74 -1.52 -14.38 -29.33
CA LEU A 74 -1.87 -13.03 -28.95
C LEU A 74 -2.99 -13.00 -27.90
N THR A 75 -2.67 -12.48 -26.74
CA THR A 75 -3.61 -12.17 -25.65
C THR A 75 -3.59 -10.69 -25.35
N ASP A 76 -4.74 -10.16 -24.92
CA ASP A 76 -4.86 -8.76 -24.52
C ASP A 76 -3.78 -8.38 -23.51
N HIS A 77 -3.20 -7.20 -23.70
CA HIS A 77 -2.22 -6.66 -22.78
C HIS A 77 -2.86 -5.55 -21.95
N LEU A 78 -3.19 -5.86 -20.71
CA LEU A 78 -4.03 -5.01 -19.87
C LEU A 78 -3.27 -4.48 -18.65
N GLY A 79 -3.51 -3.19 -18.31
CA GLY A 79 -3.07 -2.59 -17.06
C GLY A 79 -1.55 -2.39 -16.92
N TYR A 80 -0.83 -2.24 -18.01
CA TYR A 80 0.63 -1.99 -17.99
C TYR A 80 0.95 -0.48 -17.95
N LEU A 81 2.17 -0.16 -17.51
CA LEU A 81 2.62 1.23 -17.46
C LEU A 81 3.39 1.61 -18.73
N THR A 82 3.09 2.81 -19.22
CA THR A 82 3.84 3.47 -20.30
C THR A 82 4.21 4.89 -19.89
N LYS A 83 5.16 5.49 -20.62
CA LYS A 83 5.60 6.85 -20.38
C LYS A 83 5.60 7.63 -21.69
N THR A 84 5.04 8.83 -21.66
CA THR A 84 5.09 9.75 -22.81
C THR A 84 6.46 10.40 -22.92
N ALA A 85 6.74 11.02 -24.09
CA ALA A 85 7.98 11.79 -24.29
C ALA A 85 8.12 12.95 -23.29
N ASN A 86 6.99 13.52 -22.83
CA ASN A 86 6.94 14.61 -21.86
C ASN A 86 7.06 14.14 -20.40
N GLY A 87 7.22 12.83 -20.18
CA GLY A 87 7.41 12.28 -18.85
C GLY A 87 6.13 11.84 -18.12
N GLN A 88 4.94 12.03 -18.69
CA GLN A 88 3.69 11.57 -18.09
C GLN A 88 3.65 10.05 -17.98
N ILE A 89 3.12 9.53 -16.90
CA ILE A 89 2.95 8.09 -16.66
C ILE A 89 1.51 7.71 -16.98
N LEU A 90 1.36 6.75 -17.88
CA LEU A 90 0.06 6.26 -18.31
C LEU A 90 -0.14 4.81 -17.85
N LYS A 91 -1.34 4.50 -17.34
CA LYS A 91 -1.82 3.14 -17.21
C LYS A 91 -2.49 2.77 -18.53
N SER A 92 -1.90 1.82 -19.25
CA SER A 92 -2.28 1.47 -20.61
C SER A 92 -2.90 0.07 -20.68
N SER A 93 -3.82 -0.11 -21.61
CA SER A 93 -4.40 -1.41 -21.97
C SER A 93 -4.58 -1.47 -23.47
N THR A 94 -4.20 -2.58 -24.09
CA THR A 94 -4.39 -2.84 -25.53
C THR A 94 -5.15 -4.14 -25.70
N MET A 95 -6.20 -4.10 -26.47
CA MET A 95 -7.04 -5.26 -26.81
C MET A 95 -6.90 -5.63 -28.26
N TYR A 96 -7.07 -6.91 -28.59
CA TYR A 96 -6.96 -7.45 -29.93
C TYR A 96 -8.33 -7.89 -30.43
N ILE A 97 -8.95 -7.04 -31.28
CA ILE A 97 -10.28 -7.33 -31.81
C ILE A 97 -10.13 -8.13 -33.10
N LYS A 98 -10.63 -9.35 -33.05
CA LYS A 98 -10.60 -10.30 -34.17
C LYS A 98 -11.84 -10.11 -35.04
N ASP A 99 -11.66 -10.29 -36.35
CA ASP A 99 -12.74 -10.37 -37.33
C ASP A 99 -13.39 -11.77 -37.34
N GLU A 100 -14.29 -12.01 -38.30
CA GLU A 100 -15.01 -13.28 -38.45
C GLU A 100 -14.07 -14.44 -38.90
N SER A 101 -12.93 -14.12 -39.48
CA SER A 101 -11.90 -15.10 -39.85
C SER A 101 -11.02 -15.53 -38.67
N GLY A 102 -11.11 -14.80 -37.56
CA GLY A 102 -10.26 -14.97 -36.38
C GLY A 102 -8.96 -14.18 -36.43
N GLU A 103 -8.78 -13.36 -37.45
CA GLU A 103 -7.61 -12.48 -37.59
C GLU A 103 -7.82 -11.16 -36.83
N VAL A 104 -6.73 -10.62 -36.23
CA VAL A 104 -6.78 -9.36 -35.49
C VAL A 104 -6.86 -8.21 -36.49
N HIS A 105 -7.98 -7.47 -36.46
CA HIS A 105 -8.24 -6.36 -37.35
C HIS A 105 -7.99 -5.01 -36.67
N TYR A 106 -8.58 -4.81 -35.49
CA TYR A 106 -8.44 -3.55 -34.75
C TYR A 106 -7.71 -3.72 -33.44
N LEU A 107 -6.93 -2.69 -33.07
CA LEU A 107 -6.29 -2.55 -31.76
C LEU A 107 -6.82 -1.31 -31.06
N PRO A 108 -7.91 -1.42 -30.31
CA PRO A 108 -8.26 -0.37 -29.35
C PRO A 108 -7.29 -0.38 -28.17
N SER A 109 -6.80 0.78 -27.80
CA SER A 109 -5.95 0.98 -26.64
C SER A 109 -6.48 2.11 -25.79
N ILE A 110 -6.45 1.92 -24.47
CA ILE A 110 -6.79 2.90 -23.46
C ILE A 110 -5.50 3.35 -22.79
N ASN A 111 -5.27 4.65 -22.71
CA ASN A 111 -4.13 5.26 -22.05
C ASN A 111 -4.64 6.27 -21.01
N TYR A 112 -4.62 5.91 -19.75
CA TYR A 112 -5.08 6.78 -18.67
C TYR A 112 -3.89 7.46 -18.00
N ASP A 113 -3.85 8.79 -18.04
CA ASP A 113 -2.80 9.57 -17.39
C ASP A 113 -2.99 9.52 -15.87
N ILE A 114 -2.06 8.86 -15.20
CA ILE A 114 -2.05 8.68 -13.74
C ILE A 114 -0.96 9.51 -13.06
N THR A 115 -0.32 10.43 -13.77
CA THR A 115 0.81 11.21 -13.26
C THR A 115 0.44 11.96 -11.98
N ASP A 116 -0.68 12.69 -12.00
CA ASP A 116 -1.15 13.42 -10.82
C ASP A 116 -1.54 12.48 -9.68
N LEU A 117 -2.15 11.33 -9.99
CA LEU A 117 -2.50 10.34 -8.96
C LEU A 117 -1.24 9.78 -8.26
N MET A 118 -0.16 9.56 -9.01
CA MET A 118 1.11 9.14 -8.43
C MET A 118 1.75 10.23 -7.56
N HIS A 119 1.62 11.49 -7.95
CA HIS A 119 2.07 12.61 -7.11
C HIS A 119 1.24 12.70 -5.82
N PHE A 120 -0.08 12.56 -5.89
CA PHE A 120 -0.95 12.53 -4.70
C PHE A 120 -0.62 11.35 -3.78
N ASP A 121 -0.38 10.16 -4.33
CA ASP A 121 0.06 8.99 -3.55
C ASP A 121 1.35 9.29 -2.78
N GLN A 122 2.32 9.91 -3.44
CA GLN A 122 3.58 10.32 -2.81
C GLN A 122 3.35 11.32 -1.66
N VAL A 123 2.52 12.35 -1.89
CA VAL A 123 2.17 13.34 -0.86
C VAL A 123 1.48 12.68 0.33
N ILE A 124 0.50 11.80 0.07
CA ILE A 124 -0.20 11.08 1.13
C ILE A 124 0.79 10.22 1.92
N LYS A 125 1.66 9.47 1.26
CA LYS A 125 2.69 8.66 1.92
C LYS A 125 3.56 9.50 2.84
N THR A 126 4.05 10.64 2.36
CA THR A 126 4.87 11.56 3.18
C THR A 126 4.11 12.08 4.40
N MET A 127 2.80 12.33 4.27
CA MET A 127 1.98 12.85 5.38
C MET A 127 1.64 11.80 6.43
N ILE A 128 1.53 10.54 6.06
CA ILE A 128 1.21 9.43 6.99
C ILE A 128 2.45 8.68 7.46
N GLU A 129 3.61 8.91 6.85
CA GLU A 129 4.87 8.31 7.24
C GLU A 129 5.28 8.86 8.61
N SER A 130 5.56 7.97 9.55
CA SER A 130 6.12 8.31 10.86
C SER A 130 7.48 7.63 11.03
N GLU A 131 8.39 8.25 11.76
CA GLU A 131 9.70 7.67 12.09
C GLU A 131 9.56 6.33 12.84
N GLU A 132 8.41 6.12 13.50
CA GLU A 132 8.07 4.91 14.24
C GLU A 132 7.36 3.83 13.39
N ALA A 133 7.14 4.06 12.08
CA ALA A 133 6.46 3.13 11.18
C ALA A 133 7.24 1.81 10.94
N GLU A 134 8.30 1.56 11.70
CA GLU A 134 8.93 0.25 11.77
C GLU A 134 8.14 -0.68 12.70
N LYS A 135 7.23 -1.46 12.08
CA LYS A 135 6.71 -2.75 12.56
C LYS A 135 5.81 -2.73 13.80
N ASP A 136 4.52 -2.99 13.56
CA ASP A 136 3.54 -3.56 14.50
C ASP A 136 3.25 -2.82 15.82
N LYS A 137 3.71 -1.59 16.01
CA LYS A 137 3.29 -0.78 17.16
C LYS A 137 1.97 -0.10 16.85
N GLN A 138 0.94 -0.43 17.60
CA GLN A 138 -0.29 0.36 17.58
C GLN A 138 0.06 1.81 18.00
N PRO A 139 -0.56 2.83 17.35
CA PRO A 139 -0.35 4.22 17.74
C PRO A 139 -0.59 4.40 19.23
N GLU A 140 0.31 5.14 19.91
CA GLU A 140 0.17 5.43 21.32
C GLU A 140 -1.08 6.29 21.57
N GLN A 141 -1.88 5.90 22.53
CA GLN A 141 -3.12 6.61 22.85
C GLN A 141 -2.80 7.91 23.60
N ILE A 142 -3.23 9.04 23.04
CA ILE A 142 -3.14 10.32 23.75
C ILE A 142 -4.17 10.34 24.87
N VAL A 143 -3.71 10.26 26.12
CA VAL A 143 -4.56 10.32 27.31
C VAL A 143 -4.70 11.75 27.81
N THR A 144 -5.88 12.11 28.33
CA THR A 144 -6.19 13.47 28.77
C THR A 144 -5.82 13.74 30.22
N ASN A 145 -5.60 12.71 31.02
CA ASN A 145 -5.20 12.82 32.42
C ASN A 145 -4.34 11.62 32.88
N VAL A 146 -3.65 11.80 34.00
CA VAL A 146 -2.70 10.83 34.55
C VAL A 146 -3.37 9.53 35.03
N ASN A 147 -4.66 9.58 35.43
CA ASN A 147 -5.39 8.38 35.87
C ASN A 147 -5.71 7.47 34.66
N ASP A 148 -6.13 8.08 33.54
CA ASP A 148 -6.40 7.37 32.29
C ASP A 148 -5.09 6.78 31.72
N LEU A 149 -3.97 7.51 31.87
CA LEU A 149 -2.64 6.96 31.50
C LEU A 149 -2.34 5.69 32.30
N LEU A 150 -2.54 5.71 33.61
CA LEU A 150 -2.29 4.54 34.44
C LEU A 150 -3.21 3.37 34.07
N ASP A 151 -4.49 3.63 33.79
CA ASP A 151 -5.42 2.59 33.34
C ASP A 151 -4.98 1.97 32.03
N ASN A 152 -4.57 2.78 31.07
CA ASN A 152 -4.07 2.36 29.78
C ASN A 152 -2.79 1.49 29.93
N LEU A 153 -1.83 1.91 30.76
CA LEU A 153 -0.63 1.14 31.04
C LEU A 153 -0.95 -0.21 31.69
N ILE A 154 -1.94 -0.25 32.59
CA ILE A 154 -2.41 -1.51 33.18
C ILE A 154 -2.99 -2.44 32.10
N GLU A 155 -3.85 -1.92 31.22
CA GLU A 155 -4.42 -2.69 30.11
C GLU A 155 -3.34 -3.21 29.15
N GLN A 156 -2.35 -2.40 28.80
CA GLN A 156 -1.22 -2.82 28.00
C GLN A 156 -0.40 -3.93 28.66
N SER A 157 -0.18 -3.84 29.99
CA SER A 157 0.54 -4.87 30.74
C SER A 157 -0.21 -6.21 30.75
N VAL A 158 -1.53 -6.18 30.77
CA VAL A 158 -2.40 -7.36 30.70
C VAL A 158 -2.39 -7.94 29.28
N ALA A 159 -2.45 -7.08 28.27
CA ALA A 159 -2.38 -7.49 26.86
C ALA A 159 -1.03 -8.16 26.52
N LEU A 160 0.07 -7.64 27.08
CA LEU A 160 1.41 -8.22 26.91
C LEU A 160 1.47 -9.68 27.41
N VAL A 161 0.83 -9.97 28.55
CA VAL A 161 0.77 -11.34 29.11
C VAL A 161 -0.27 -12.22 28.40
N GLY A 162 -1.30 -11.59 27.81
CA GLY A 162 -2.36 -12.31 27.10
C GLY A 162 -3.37 -13.02 28.02
N LYS A 163 -3.39 -12.71 29.33
CA LYS A 163 -4.30 -13.30 30.32
C LYS A 163 -4.87 -12.23 31.27
N PRO A 164 -6.14 -12.33 31.70
CA PRO A 164 -6.67 -11.51 32.78
C PRO A 164 -5.83 -11.62 34.06
N ALA A 165 -5.62 -10.52 34.77
CA ALA A 165 -4.79 -10.45 35.98
C ALA A 165 -5.17 -11.48 37.07
N ALA A 166 -6.48 -11.79 37.19
CA ALA A 166 -6.98 -12.77 38.15
C ALA A 166 -6.56 -14.22 37.83
N LEU A 167 -6.20 -14.50 36.58
CA LEU A 167 -5.77 -15.84 36.11
C LEU A 167 -4.25 -15.95 35.94
N MET A 168 -3.50 -14.89 36.19
CA MET A 168 -2.04 -14.86 36.07
C MET A 168 -1.39 -15.61 37.24
N ASN A 169 -0.39 -16.43 36.92
CA ASN A 169 0.51 -17.00 37.90
C ASN A 169 1.52 -15.95 38.40
N LYS A 170 2.46 -16.37 39.28
CA LYS A 170 3.43 -15.45 39.88
C LYS A 170 4.37 -14.82 38.84
N GLU A 171 4.91 -15.61 37.94
CA GLU A 171 5.86 -15.18 36.89
C GLU A 171 5.17 -14.22 35.92
N GLU A 172 3.95 -14.50 35.50
CA GLU A 172 3.13 -13.67 34.64
C GLU A 172 2.81 -12.31 35.29
N LYS A 173 2.52 -12.29 36.60
CA LYS A 173 2.33 -11.01 37.32
C LYS A 173 3.62 -10.21 37.43
N ILE A 174 4.78 -10.89 37.62
CA ILE A 174 6.09 -10.23 37.62
C ILE A 174 6.34 -9.57 36.26
N THR A 175 6.10 -10.25 35.15
CA THR A 175 6.25 -9.69 33.79
C THR A 175 5.38 -8.44 33.59
N ALA A 176 4.11 -8.51 33.95
CA ALA A 176 3.19 -7.36 33.84
C ALA A 176 3.64 -6.16 34.70
N ILE A 177 4.09 -6.41 35.93
CA ILE A 177 4.55 -5.36 36.85
C ILE A 177 5.87 -4.75 36.41
N GLN A 178 6.78 -5.55 35.84
CA GLN A 178 8.02 -5.06 35.27
C GLN A 178 7.77 -4.14 34.08
N PHE A 179 6.87 -4.52 33.18
CA PHE A 179 6.42 -3.64 32.09
C PHE A 179 5.89 -2.29 32.63
N LEU A 180 5.03 -2.33 33.65
CA LEU A 180 4.51 -1.11 34.29
C LEU A 180 5.62 -0.24 34.88
N ASN A 181 6.64 -0.86 35.47
CA ASN A 181 7.78 -0.13 36.05
C ASN A 181 8.63 0.52 34.94
N GLU A 182 8.93 -0.21 33.88
CA GLU A 182 9.69 0.29 32.72
C GLU A 182 8.93 1.42 31.99
N ALA A 183 7.60 1.32 31.90
CA ALA A 183 6.73 2.35 31.34
C ALA A 183 6.54 3.57 32.28
N GLY A 184 7.15 3.57 33.47
CA GLY A 184 7.07 4.70 34.41
C GLY A 184 5.76 4.82 35.19
N ALA A 185 4.91 3.79 35.20
CA ALA A 185 3.61 3.80 35.90
C ALA A 185 3.74 4.16 37.39
N PHE A 186 4.84 3.80 38.04
CA PHE A 186 5.07 4.05 39.45
C PHE A 186 5.57 5.46 39.77
N LEU A 187 5.85 6.28 38.78
CA LEU A 187 6.05 7.73 38.94
C LEU A 187 4.73 8.47 39.22
N ILE A 188 3.60 7.83 38.91
CA ILE A 188 2.26 8.39 39.13
C ILE A 188 1.89 8.23 40.62
N THR A 189 1.49 9.32 41.24
CA THR A 189 1.07 9.33 42.64
C THR A 189 -0.08 8.33 42.90
N LYS A 190 0.07 7.49 43.94
CA LYS A 190 -0.88 6.42 44.31
C LYS A 190 -1.04 5.29 43.31
N SER A 191 -0.21 5.20 42.27
CA SER A 191 -0.25 4.10 41.31
C SER A 191 -0.08 2.74 41.97
N GLY A 192 0.82 2.60 42.94
CA GLY A 192 1.03 1.35 43.67
C GLY A 192 -0.24 0.82 44.37
N ASP A 193 -1.14 1.71 44.86
CA ASP A 193 -2.43 1.29 45.40
C ASP A 193 -3.35 0.71 44.34
N LYS A 194 -3.44 1.39 43.22
CA LYS A 194 -4.29 0.97 42.08
C LYS A 194 -3.80 -0.33 41.45
N VAL A 195 -2.49 -0.43 41.17
CA VAL A 195 -1.87 -1.62 40.58
C VAL A 195 -1.97 -2.82 41.50
N SER A 196 -1.61 -2.69 42.81
CA SER A 196 -1.68 -3.82 43.74
C SER A 196 -3.13 -4.35 43.87
N LYS A 197 -4.11 -3.46 43.92
CA LYS A 197 -5.54 -3.83 43.94
C LYS A 197 -5.96 -4.56 42.64
N TYR A 198 -5.53 -4.06 41.51
CA TYR A 198 -5.88 -4.64 40.20
C TYR A 198 -5.33 -6.06 40.02
N PHE A 199 -4.07 -6.29 40.41
CA PHE A 199 -3.42 -7.61 40.33
C PHE A 199 -3.72 -8.52 41.53
N GLY A 200 -4.50 -8.07 42.52
CA GLY A 200 -4.86 -8.85 43.69
C GLY A 200 -3.67 -9.24 44.55
N ILE A 201 -2.69 -8.34 44.71
CA ILE A 201 -1.46 -8.58 45.52
C ILE A 201 -1.28 -7.48 46.56
N SER A 202 -0.47 -7.77 47.59
CA SER A 202 -0.11 -6.75 48.58
C SER A 202 0.86 -5.72 47.99
N LYS A 203 0.89 -4.48 48.55
CA LYS A 203 1.93 -3.51 48.16
C LYS A 203 3.33 -4.02 48.40
N PHE A 204 3.55 -4.76 49.47
CA PHE A 204 4.86 -5.39 49.69
C PHE A 204 5.26 -6.34 48.58
N THR A 205 4.33 -7.18 48.14
CA THR A 205 4.54 -8.10 47.02
C THR A 205 4.79 -7.32 45.74
N LEU A 206 4.05 -6.24 45.48
CA LEU A 206 4.23 -5.40 44.31
C LEU A 206 5.66 -4.85 44.21
N TYR A 207 6.17 -4.22 45.29
CA TYR A 207 7.52 -3.67 45.31
C TYR A 207 8.59 -4.76 45.25
N SER A 208 8.35 -5.92 45.87
CA SER A 208 9.23 -7.09 45.70
C SER A 208 9.36 -7.55 44.24
N TYR A 209 8.29 -7.44 43.45
CA TYR A 209 8.34 -7.81 42.02
C TYR A 209 9.07 -6.76 41.16
N ILE A 210 9.02 -5.49 41.55
CA ILE A 210 9.79 -4.42 40.90
C ILE A 210 11.31 -4.64 41.16
N ASP A 211 11.69 -5.01 42.38
CA ASP A 211 13.10 -5.17 42.80
C ASP A 211 13.79 -6.43 42.26
N VAL A 212 13.05 -7.37 41.69
CA VAL A 212 13.62 -8.65 41.15
C VAL A 212 14.71 -8.36 40.11
N ASN A 213 14.55 -7.31 39.27
CA ASN A 213 15.57 -6.93 38.27
C ASN A 213 16.63 -5.94 38.79
N GLY A 214 16.38 -5.26 39.91
CA GLY A 214 17.37 -4.37 40.53
C GLY A 214 18.62 -5.08 41.00
N LYS A 215 18.48 -6.33 41.41
CA LYS A 215 19.63 -7.17 41.87
C LYS A 215 20.40 -7.81 40.68
N ALA A 216 19.79 -8.01 39.53
CA ALA A 216 20.48 -8.59 38.38
C ALA A 216 21.44 -7.59 37.71
N LYS A 217 21.13 -6.29 37.74
CA LYS A 217 22.00 -5.24 37.15
C LYS A 217 23.16 -4.81 38.05
N GLN A 218 23.13 -5.10 39.36
CA GLN A 218 24.26 -4.82 40.28
C GLN A 218 25.32 -5.94 40.33
N GLY A 219 24.99 -7.13 39.84
CA GLY A 219 25.92 -8.28 39.84
C GLY A 219 26.90 -8.30 38.65
N GLU A 220 26.61 -7.58 37.56
CA GLU A 220 27.51 -7.52 36.39
C GLU A 220 28.53 -6.35 36.42
N GLY A 221 28.34 -5.40 37.35
CA GLY A 221 29.26 -4.25 37.48
C GLY A 221 30.49 -4.46 38.37
N ASP A 222 30.52 -5.52 39.21
CA ASP A 222 31.58 -5.77 40.16
C ASP A 222 32.64 -6.82 39.70
N SER A 223 32.40 -7.48 38.56
CA SER A 223 33.33 -8.46 38.00
C SER A 223 34.39 -7.88 37.04
N GLU A 224 34.26 -6.63 36.62
CA GLU A 224 35.24 -5.97 35.72
C GLU A 224 36.29 -5.09 36.42
N LYS A 225 36.30 -5.04 37.77
CA LYS A 225 37.29 -4.26 38.51
C LYS A 225 38.35 -5.10 39.27
N ALA A 226 38.43 -6.41 39.03
CA ALA A 226 39.34 -7.29 39.69
C ALA A 226 40.48 -7.85 38.81
N GLU A 227 40.62 -7.39 37.57
CA GLU A 227 41.77 -7.73 36.71
C GLU A 227 42.28 -6.44 35.99
N ASN A 228 43.06 -5.65 36.74
CA ASN A 228 44.13 -4.80 36.20
C ASN A 228 45.05 -4.37 37.31
#